data_473efcab5091897c22fa53456c5e9d02
#
_entry.id   473efcab5091897c22fa53456c5e9d02
#
_cell.length_a   1.000
_cell.length_b   1.000
_cell.length_c   1.000
_cell.angle_alpha   90.00
_cell.angle_beta   90.00
_cell.angle_gamma   90.00
#
_symmetry.space_group_name_H-M   'P 1'
#
loop_
_entity.id
_entity.type
_entity.pdbx_description
1 polymer ?
#
loop_
_entity_poly.entity_id
_entity_poly.type
_entity_poly.pdbx_seq_one_letter_code
_entity_poly.pdbx_strand_id
1 'polypeptide(L)'
;MMSLSNKSIRNALEMKDENIIFTEDSKFMLVNGIKSLVYFAMLTKQIDRCLNCGLAGHLVKNGFNKNMIVAPSLSLRPTYISLKRQKYKCKSCNSIFVAKTSYVWEYCQIAQPVRQMILSETAFNTSLKDIGRRFNVSDKTVQRIIDEEAKMHKKSLPEHLPKHMAFDEFMSTDKMS
;
A
#
# COMPACT_ATOMS: atom_id res chain seq x y z
N MET A 1 -9.22 20.53 16.59
CA MET A 1 -10.47 20.25 15.80
C MET A 1 -10.07 20.04 14.36
N MET A 2 -10.24 18.82 13.79
CA MET A 2 -10.07 18.60 12.36
C MET A 2 -11.20 19.29 11.59
N SER A 3 -10.88 20.03 10.52
CA SER A 3 -11.92 20.64 9.70
C SER A 3 -12.80 19.55 9.06
N LEU A 4 -14.07 19.85 8.81
CA LEU A 4 -15.02 18.93 8.15
C LEU A 4 -14.47 18.38 6.81
N SER A 5 -13.71 19.19 6.07
CA SER A 5 -13.05 18.78 4.81
C SER A 5 -12.02 17.66 5.03
N ASN A 6 -11.23 17.70 6.08
CA ASN A 6 -10.24 16.66 6.38
C ASN A 6 -10.90 15.32 6.71
N LYS A 7 -12.03 15.30 7.40
CA LYS A 7 -12.76 14.08 7.72
C LYS A 7 -13.35 13.43 6.45
N SER A 8 -13.93 14.23 5.56
CA SER A 8 -14.48 13.76 4.29
C SER A 8 -13.40 13.18 3.37
N ILE A 9 -12.23 13.84 3.27
CA ILE A 9 -11.08 13.33 2.50
C ILE A 9 -10.58 12.01 3.08
N ARG A 10 -10.45 11.90 4.40
CA ARG A 10 -10.02 10.66 5.07
C ARG A 10 -10.97 9.50 4.78
N ASN A 11 -12.28 9.75 4.86
CA ASN A 11 -13.29 8.73 4.54
C ASN A 11 -13.21 8.32 3.06
N ALA A 12 -13.10 9.27 2.14
CA ALA A 12 -12.99 8.99 0.71
C ALA A 12 -11.70 8.21 0.33
N LEU A 13 -10.63 8.38 1.09
CA LEU A 13 -9.37 7.66 0.94
C LEU A 13 -9.27 6.41 1.83
N GLU A 14 -10.34 6.08 2.57
CA GLU A 14 -10.39 4.98 3.56
C GLU A 14 -9.22 5.01 4.56
N MET A 15 -8.82 6.21 4.97
CA MET A 15 -7.66 6.44 5.83
C MET A 15 -8.04 6.34 7.30
N LYS A 16 -7.74 5.20 7.93
CA LYS A 16 -8.00 4.94 9.36
C LYS A 16 -6.90 5.45 10.29
N ASP A 17 -5.66 5.64 9.80
CA ASP A 17 -4.53 6.07 10.63
C ASP A 17 -4.64 7.57 10.97
N GLU A 18 -5.04 7.88 12.19
CA GLU A 18 -5.25 9.25 12.67
C GLU A 18 -3.96 10.08 12.74
N ASN A 19 -2.80 9.44 12.76
CA ASN A 19 -1.51 10.13 12.79
C ASN A 19 -1.09 10.71 11.43
N ILE A 20 -1.83 10.43 10.36
CA ILE A 20 -1.59 11.05 9.05
C ILE A 20 -2.41 12.34 8.98
N ILE A 21 -1.73 13.48 8.86
CA ILE A 21 -2.34 14.81 8.76
C ILE A 21 -2.07 15.39 7.39
N PHE A 22 -3.10 15.91 6.72
CA PHE A 22 -2.94 16.65 5.47
C PHE A 22 -2.36 18.04 5.78
N THR A 23 -1.31 18.41 5.05
CA THR A 23 -0.50 19.61 5.33
C THR A 23 -0.75 20.75 4.34
N GLU A 24 -1.21 20.41 3.15
CA GLU A 24 -1.48 21.35 2.06
C GLU A 24 -2.75 20.94 1.32
N ASP A 25 -3.28 21.87 0.51
CA ASP A 25 -4.35 21.56 -0.43
C ASP A 25 -3.89 20.55 -1.49
N SER A 26 -4.84 19.77 -2.00
CA SER A 26 -4.56 18.84 -3.09
C SER A 26 -4.24 19.60 -4.38
N LYS A 27 -3.35 19.04 -5.19
CA LYS A 27 -2.93 19.62 -6.48
C LYS A 27 -3.06 18.59 -7.59
N PHE A 28 -3.41 19.06 -8.79
CA PHE A 28 -3.28 18.24 -9.98
C PHE A 28 -1.84 18.26 -10.47
N MET A 29 -1.26 17.08 -10.61
CA MET A 29 0.13 16.89 -11.06
C MET A 29 0.19 15.76 -12.09
N LEU A 30 1.20 15.79 -12.94
CA LEU A 30 1.52 14.67 -13.83
C LEU A 30 2.31 13.64 -13.02
N VAL A 31 1.76 12.44 -12.86
CA VAL A 31 2.43 11.29 -12.26
C VAL A 31 2.50 10.21 -13.33
N ASN A 32 3.71 9.81 -13.70
CA ASN A 32 3.94 8.86 -14.82
C ASN A 32 3.22 9.26 -16.13
N GLY A 33 3.17 10.57 -16.43
CA GLY A 33 2.50 11.10 -17.63
C GLY A 33 0.98 11.23 -17.53
N ILE A 34 0.35 10.84 -16.42
CA ILE A 34 -1.10 10.88 -16.23
C ILE A 34 -1.46 12.01 -15.26
N LYS A 35 -2.42 12.87 -15.64
CA LYS A 35 -2.94 13.94 -14.77
C LYS A 35 -3.66 13.35 -13.57
N SER A 36 -3.05 13.44 -12.41
CA SER A 36 -3.43 12.79 -11.16
C SER A 36 -3.70 13.81 -10.06
N LEU A 37 -4.57 13.47 -9.12
CA LEU A 37 -4.81 14.24 -7.92
C LEU A 37 -3.80 13.83 -6.84
N VAL A 38 -3.07 14.79 -6.28
CA VAL A 38 -2.05 14.53 -5.26
C VAL A 38 -2.39 15.27 -3.98
N TYR A 39 -2.55 14.52 -2.89
CA TYR A 39 -2.69 15.05 -1.54
C TYR A 39 -1.32 15.06 -0.86
N PHE A 40 -1.05 16.10 -0.07
CA PHE A 40 0.17 16.21 0.72
C PHE A 40 -0.13 15.93 2.18
N ALA A 41 0.60 14.98 2.76
CA ALA A 41 0.36 14.56 4.14
C ALA A 41 1.67 14.29 4.89
N MET A 42 1.60 14.37 6.20
CA MET A 42 2.70 14.07 7.11
C MET A 42 2.23 13.07 8.17
N LEU A 43 3.09 12.08 8.44
CA LEU A 43 2.89 11.17 9.56
C LEU A 43 3.46 11.80 10.83
N THR A 44 2.60 12.09 11.79
CA THR A 44 2.95 12.73 13.07
C THR A 44 3.34 11.75 14.17
N LYS A 45 3.18 10.45 13.93
CA LYS A 45 3.51 9.39 14.89
C LYS A 45 4.96 9.51 15.34
N GLN A 46 5.14 9.70 16.65
CA GLN A 46 6.46 9.73 17.27
C GLN A 46 6.87 8.32 17.72
N ILE A 47 8.17 8.10 17.73
CA ILE A 47 8.79 6.86 18.20
C ILE A 47 9.77 7.26 19.29
N ASP A 48 9.63 6.67 20.47
CA ASP A 48 10.42 6.96 21.67
C ASP A 48 11.52 5.91 21.93
N ARG A 49 11.36 4.71 21.37
CA ARG A 49 12.28 3.57 21.52
C ARG A 49 12.87 3.12 20.20
N CYS A 50 14.13 2.71 20.24
CA CYS A 50 14.79 2.15 19.06
C CYS A 50 14.14 0.81 18.68
N LEU A 51 13.77 0.64 17.40
CA LEU A 51 13.18 -0.61 16.90
C LEU A 51 14.18 -1.76 16.83
N ASN A 52 15.50 -1.49 16.88
CA ASN A 52 16.53 -2.49 16.80
C ASN A 52 17.07 -2.90 18.17
N CYS A 53 17.50 -1.95 19.00
CA CYS A 53 18.09 -2.25 20.31
C CYS A 53 17.14 -2.01 21.51
N GLY A 54 15.93 -1.52 21.29
CA GLY A 54 14.91 -1.30 22.33
C GLY A 54 15.14 -0.09 23.25
N LEU A 55 16.32 0.54 23.22
CA LEU A 55 16.67 1.63 24.12
C LEU A 55 15.80 2.88 23.85
N ALA A 56 15.27 3.46 24.93
CA ALA A 56 14.55 4.73 24.92
C ALA A 56 15.51 5.91 25.07
N GLY A 57 15.10 7.12 24.64
CA GLY A 57 15.88 8.34 24.81
C GLY A 57 17.13 8.50 23.94
N HIS A 58 17.49 7.48 23.14
CA HIS A 58 18.67 7.50 22.28
C HIS A 58 18.35 7.79 20.80
N LEU A 59 17.11 8.15 20.48
CA LEU A 59 16.67 8.47 19.14
C LEU A 59 16.83 9.95 18.83
N VAL A 60 17.39 10.23 17.67
CA VAL A 60 17.44 11.59 17.12
C VAL A 60 16.72 11.63 15.76
N LYS A 61 16.04 12.73 15.48
CA LYS A 61 15.43 12.98 14.19
C LYS A 61 16.54 13.11 13.14
N ASN A 62 16.42 12.39 12.04
CA ASN A 62 17.40 12.33 10.95
C ASN A 62 16.74 12.63 9.61
N GLY A 63 16.10 13.82 9.51
CA GLY A 63 15.41 14.25 8.30
C GLY A 63 14.11 13.48 8.05
N PHE A 64 13.65 13.53 6.81
CA PHE A 64 12.37 12.95 6.40
C PHE A 64 12.56 11.99 5.23
N ASN A 65 11.63 11.04 5.13
CA ASN A 65 11.41 10.25 3.93
C ASN A 65 10.08 10.71 3.31
N LYS A 66 10.07 10.95 2.00
CA LYS A 66 8.88 11.36 1.24
C LYS A 66 8.60 10.31 0.18
N ASN A 67 7.43 9.69 0.24
CA ASN A 67 6.99 8.67 -0.68
C ASN A 67 5.67 9.05 -1.33
N MET A 68 5.54 8.74 -2.62
CA MET A 68 4.29 8.82 -3.35
C MET A 68 3.54 7.49 -3.17
N ILE A 69 2.35 7.53 -2.58
CA ILE A 69 1.53 6.36 -2.28
C ILE A 69 0.31 6.38 -3.18
N VAL A 70 0.06 5.29 -3.88
CA VAL A 70 -1.17 5.06 -4.65
C VAL A 70 -2.32 4.92 -3.67
N ALA A 71 -3.32 5.79 -3.79
CA ALA A 71 -4.52 5.84 -2.96
C ALA A 71 -5.77 5.49 -3.79
N PRO A 72 -6.92 5.21 -3.14
CA PRO A 72 -8.18 5.02 -3.85
C PRO A 72 -8.46 6.16 -4.82
N SER A 73 -8.82 5.83 -6.06
CA SER A 73 -9.11 6.82 -7.10
C SER A 73 -10.35 7.63 -6.74
N LEU A 74 -10.26 8.95 -6.88
CA LEU A 74 -11.39 9.84 -6.63
C LEU A 74 -11.92 10.37 -7.96
N SER A 75 -13.25 10.26 -8.17
CA SER A 75 -13.92 10.70 -9.40
C SER A 75 -13.27 10.12 -10.67
N LEU A 76 -12.94 8.82 -10.66
CA LEU A 76 -12.27 8.10 -11.74
C LEU A 76 -10.86 8.63 -12.08
N ARG A 77 -10.27 9.44 -11.23
CA ARG A 77 -8.93 10.00 -11.43
C ARG A 77 -7.91 9.29 -10.55
N PRO A 78 -6.73 8.98 -11.08
CA PRO A 78 -5.62 8.49 -10.28
C PRO A 78 -5.35 9.44 -9.12
N THR A 79 -5.30 8.90 -7.92
CA THR A 79 -5.09 9.68 -6.71
C THR A 79 -3.88 9.15 -5.96
N TYR A 80 -3.05 10.08 -5.50
CA TYR A 80 -1.83 9.78 -4.77
C TYR A 80 -1.75 10.58 -3.47
N ILE A 81 -1.01 10.05 -2.52
CA ILE A 81 -0.64 10.76 -1.30
C ILE A 81 0.87 10.90 -1.25
N SER A 82 1.36 12.14 -1.28
CA SER A 82 2.74 12.48 -1.00
C SER A 82 2.96 12.49 0.50
N LEU A 83 3.30 11.31 1.07
CA LEU A 83 3.43 11.13 2.51
C LEU A 83 4.86 11.41 2.99
N LYS A 84 5.00 12.42 3.87
CA LYS A 84 6.24 12.77 4.55
C LYS A 84 6.30 12.04 5.89
N ARG A 85 7.33 11.22 6.10
CA ARG A 85 7.54 10.42 7.31
C ARG A 85 8.85 10.78 7.98
N GLN A 86 8.87 10.90 9.32
CA GLN A 86 10.07 11.19 10.08
C GLN A 86 11.05 10.01 10.03
N LYS A 87 12.31 10.27 9.70
CA LYS A 87 13.43 9.34 9.87
C LYS A 87 14.05 9.53 11.25
N TYR A 88 14.47 8.43 11.84
CA TYR A 88 15.15 8.41 13.13
C TYR A 88 16.49 7.70 13.01
N LYS A 89 17.49 8.15 13.76
CA LYS A 89 18.76 7.47 13.95
C LYS A 89 18.95 7.17 15.43
N CYS A 90 19.30 5.94 15.77
CA CYS A 90 19.67 5.57 17.11
C CYS A 90 21.16 5.90 17.38
N LYS A 91 21.46 6.63 18.44
CA LYS A 91 22.83 6.97 18.83
C LYS A 91 23.60 5.76 19.38
N SER A 92 22.90 4.78 19.95
CA SER A 92 23.53 3.60 20.58
C SER A 92 23.92 2.53 19.56
N CYS A 93 23.02 2.15 18.64
CA CYS A 93 23.27 1.07 17.68
C CYS A 93 23.44 1.57 16.24
N ASN A 94 23.40 2.88 15.99
CA ASN A 94 23.52 3.52 14.68
C ASN A 94 22.45 3.13 13.65
N SER A 95 21.44 2.32 14.02
CA SER A 95 20.38 1.94 13.10
C SER A 95 19.52 3.15 12.70
N ILE A 96 19.08 3.15 11.43
CA ILE A 96 18.21 4.17 10.85
C ILE A 96 16.88 3.51 10.47
N PHE A 97 15.77 4.15 10.82
CA PHE A 97 14.44 3.68 10.47
C PHE A 97 13.47 4.85 10.27
N VAL A 98 12.34 4.55 9.64
CA VAL A 98 11.28 5.51 9.31
C VAL A 98 10.04 5.17 10.12
N ALA A 99 9.31 6.18 10.58
CA ALA A 99 8.04 5.97 11.27
C ALA A 99 7.08 5.17 10.37
N LYS A 100 6.45 4.13 10.95
CA LYS A 100 5.53 3.22 10.27
C LYS A 100 4.09 3.66 10.46
N THR A 101 3.27 3.43 9.45
CA THR A 101 1.82 3.68 9.44
C THR A 101 1.10 2.39 9.08
N SER A 102 -0.14 2.23 9.53
CA SER A 102 -1.02 1.13 9.12
C SER A 102 -1.63 1.33 7.72
N TYR A 103 -1.58 2.55 7.18
CA TYR A 103 -2.17 2.88 5.89
C TYR A 103 -1.44 2.27 4.69
N VAL A 104 -0.13 2.03 4.82
CA VAL A 104 0.71 1.41 3.79
C VAL A 104 1.71 0.46 4.43
N TRP A 105 1.92 -0.71 3.82
CA TRP A 105 2.91 -1.67 4.32
C TRP A 105 4.33 -1.14 4.17
N GLU A 106 5.22 -1.67 4.98
CA GLU A 106 6.63 -1.34 4.92
C GLU A 106 7.19 -1.69 3.54
N TYR A 107 8.02 -0.80 3.00
CA TYR A 107 8.59 -0.89 1.64
C TYR A 107 7.56 -0.89 0.48
N CYS A 108 6.28 -0.67 0.75
CA CYS A 108 5.23 -0.56 -0.26
C CYS A 108 4.87 0.91 -0.55
N GLN A 109 4.32 1.13 -1.75
CA GLN A 109 3.81 2.43 -2.19
C GLN A 109 2.32 2.37 -2.59
N ILE A 110 1.62 1.36 -2.12
CA ILE A 110 0.20 1.15 -2.41
C ILE A 110 -0.53 1.12 -1.07
N ALA A 111 -1.55 1.95 -0.93
CA ALA A 111 -2.37 2.00 0.28
C ALA A 111 -3.12 0.67 0.49
N GLN A 112 -3.36 0.31 1.76
CA GLN A 112 -4.08 -0.92 2.11
C GLN A 112 -5.47 -1.01 1.46
N PRO A 113 -6.29 0.05 1.42
CA PRO A 113 -7.57 -0.02 0.71
C PRO A 113 -7.42 -0.40 -0.77
N VAL A 114 -6.42 0.17 -1.47
CA VAL A 114 -6.16 -0.18 -2.89
C VAL A 114 -5.77 -1.63 -3.05
N ARG A 115 -4.96 -2.18 -2.13
CA ARG A 115 -4.62 -3.62 -2.14
C ARG A 115 -5.87 -4.49 -2.01
N GLN A 116 -6.78 -4.14 -1.09
CA GLN A 116 -8.04 -4.87 -0.90
C GLN A 116 -8.95 -4.77 -2.12
N MET A 117 -9.04 -3.58 -2.74
CA MET A 117 -9.80 -3.40 -3.98
C MET A 117 -9.22 -4.25 -5.13
N ILE A 118 -7.89 -4.30 -5.29
CA ILE A 118 -7.23 -5.16 -6.28
C ILE A 118 -7.58 -6.62 -6.04
N LEU A 119 -7.53 -7.11 -4.81
CA LEU A 119 -7.89 -8.47 -4.45
C LEU A 119 -9.37 -8.77 -4.74
N SER A 120 -10.27 -7.84 -4.44
CA SER A 120 -11.70 -8.00 -4.75
C SER A 120 -11.96 -8.11 -6.25
N GLU A 121 -11.20 -7.39 -7.10
CA GLU A 121 -11.33 -7.46 -8.56
C GLU A 121 -10.92 -8.84 -9.12
N THR A 122 -10.09 -9.60 -8.41
CA THR A 122 -9.71 -10.95 -8.87
C THR A 122 -10.85 -11.96 -8.82
N ALA A 123 -11.94 -11.66 -8.10
CA ALA A 123 -13.15 -12.48 -8.10
C ALA A 123 -13.95 -12.38 -9.41
N PHE A 124 -13.63 -11.41 -10.28
CA PHE A 124 -14.26 -11.22 -11.56
C PHE A 124 -13.34 -11.70 -12.69
N ASN A 125 -13.90 -12.04 -13.86
CA ASN A 125 -13.14 -12.44 -15.04
C ASN A 125 -12.42 -11.25 -15.68
N THR A 126 -11.48 -10.65 -14.95
CA THR A 126 -10.73 -9.45 -15.33
C THR A 126 -9.24 -9.79 -15.45
N SER A 127 -8.59 -9.35 -16.52
CA SER A 127 -7.16 -9.59 -16.71
C SER A 127 -6.31 -8.77 -15.70
N LEU A 128 -5.14 -9.29 -15.32
CA LEU A 128 -4.20 -8.55 -14.44
C LEU A 128 -3.83 -7.18 -15.00
N LYS A 129 -3.75 -7.09 -16.34
CA LYS A 129 -3.44 -5.84 -17.04
C LYS A 129 -4.57 -4.81 -16.89
N ASP A 130 -5.83 -5.24 -16.93
CA ASP A 130 -6.98 -4.34 -16.78
C ASP A 130 -7.15 -3.91 -15.32
N ILE A 131 -6.94 -4.82 -14.37
CA ILE A 131 -6.85 -4.47 -12.94
C ILE A 131 -5.74 -3.43 -12.74
N GLY A 132 -4.54 -3.68 -13.29
CA GLY A 132 -3.42 -2.75 -13.19
C GLY A 132 -3.74 -1.34 -13.72
N ARG A 133 -4.39 -1.26 -14.89
CA ARG A 133 -4.85 0.02 -15.46
C ARG A 133 -5.84 0.75 -14.56
N ARG A 134 -6.80 0.02 -13.99
CA ARG A 134 -7.85 0.58 -13.12
C ARG A 134 -7.28 1.20 -11.86
N PHE A 135 -6.26 0.56 -11.27
CA PHE A 135 -5.63 1.00 -10.01
C PHE A 135 -4.30 1.74 -10.21
N ASN A 136 -3.89 2.03 -11.44
CA ASN A 136 -2.64 2.74 -11.77
C ASN A 136 -1.39 2.05 -11.21
N VAL A 137 -1.34 0.74 -11.33
CA VAL A 137 -0.21 -0.11 -10.97
C VAL A 137 0.15 -1.04 -12.13
N SER A 138 1.34 -1.63 -12.12
CA SER A 138 1.71 -2.61 -13.14
C SER A 138 1.00 -3.96 -12.90
N ASP A 139 0.80 -4.74 -13.95
CA ASP A 139 0.32 -6.12 -13.90
C ASP A 139 1.17 -7.00 -12.98
N LYS A 140 2.51 -6.83 -13.02
CA LYS A 140 3.44 -7.51 -12.10
C LYS A 140 3.19 -7.12 -10.63
N THR A 141 2.75 -5.89 -10.37
CA THR A 141 2.38 -5.46 -9.03
C THR A 141 1.08 -6.12 -8.58
N VAL A 142 0.09 -6.22 -9.46
CA VAL A 142 -1.15 -6.95 -9.20
C VAL A 142 -0.85 -8.42 -8.87
N GLN A 143 -0.04 -9.09 -9.71
CA GLN A 143 0.36 -10.48 -9.46
C GLN A 143 1.03 -10.65 -8.11
N ARG A 144 1.99 -9.77 -7.77
CA ARG A 144 2.67 -9.82 -6.48
C ARG A 144 1.71 -9.67 -5.30
N ILE A 145 0.71 -8.79 -5.39
CA ILE A 145 -0.31 -8.61 -4.34
C ILE A 145 -1.11 -9.90 -4.15
N ILE A 146 -1.51 -10.56 -5.24
CA ILE A 146 -2.23 -11.83 -5.20
C ILE A 146 -1.36 -12.92 -4.57
N ASP A 147 -0.09 -13.03 -4.99
CA ASP A 147 0.84 -14.04 -4.48
C ASP A 147 1.13 -13.85 -2.98
N GLU A 148 1.26 -12.60 -2.52
CA GLU A 148 1.44 -12.28 -1.10
C GLU A 148 0.21 -12.70 -0.29
N GLU A 149 -0.99 -12.43 -0.78
CA GLU A 149 -2.25 -12.81 -0.13
C GLU A 149 -2.42 -14.34 -0.11
N ALA A 150 -2.15 -15.01 -1.23
CA ALA A 150 -2.20 -16.46 -1.33
C ALA A 150 -1.24 -17.13 -0.34
N LYS A 151 -0.05 -16.57 -0.11
CA LYS A 151 0.92 -17.07 0.89
C LYS A 151 0.38 -16.92 2.31
N MET A 152 -0.32 -15.83 2.63
CA MET A 152 -0.93 -15.64 3.95
C MET A 152 -2.09 -16.61 4.20
N HIS A 153 -2.80 -16.97 3.17
CA HIS A 153 -3.93 -17.91 3.24
C HIS A 153 -3.55 -19.38 3.00
N LYS A 154 -2.30 -19.68 2.66
CA LYS A 154 -1.77 -21.07 2.61
C LYS A 154 -1.73 -21.67 4.02
N LYS A 155 -2.87 -21.75 4.67
CA LYS A 155 -3.06 -22.60 5.83
C LYS A 155 -3.33 -24.01 5.34
N SER A 156 -2.39 -24.93 5.65
CA SER A 156 -2.51 -26.38 5.63
C SER A 156 -3.43 -26.95 4.52
N LEU A 157 -2.83 -27.58 3.54
CA LEU A 157 -3.56 -28.59 2.77
C LEU A 157 -4.40 -29.42 3.75
N PRO A 158 -5.67 -29.69 3.44
CA PRO A 158 -6.47 -30.57 4.30
C PRO A 158 -5.71 -31.88 4.47
N GLU A 159 -5.64 -32.37 5.71
CA GLU A 159 -4.90 -33.60 6.07
C GLU A 159 -5.41 -34.83 5.28
N HIS A 160 -6.61 -34.73 4.75
CA HIS A 160 -7.22 -35.76 3.91
C HIS A 160 -7.78 -35.16 2.61
N LEU A 161 -7.39 -35.72 1.49
CA LEU A 161 -7.99 -35.40 0.19
C LEU A 161 -9.43 -35.93 0.14
N PRO A 162 -10.35 -35.25 -0.58
CA PRO A 162 -11.71 -35.76 -0.80
C PRO A 162 -11.69 -37.15 -1.45
N LYS A 163 -12.65 -38.01 -1.10
CA LYS A 163 -12.78 -39.36 -1.69
C LYS A 163 -12.97 -39.35 -3.22
N HIS A 164 -13.51 -38.27 -3.75
CA HIS A 164 -13.73 -38.09 -5.18
C HIS A 164 -13.08 -36.78 -5.61
N MET A 165 -12.13 -36.85 -6.54
CA MET A 165 -11.47 -35.72 -7.17
C MET A 165 -11.55 -35.85 -8.68
N ALA A 166 -11.92 -34.77 -9.36
CA ALA A 166 -11.80 -34.66 -10.81
C ALA A 166 -10.55 -33.80 -11.13
N PHE A 167 -9.73 -34.29 -12.04
CA PHE A 167 -8.60 -33.54 -12.60
C PHE A 167 -8.93 -33.22 -14.05
N ASP A 168 -8.77 -31.97 -14.42
CA ASP A 168 -8.84 -31.53 -15.80
C ASP A 168 -7.44 -31.09 -16.24
N GLU A 169 -6.92 -31.71 -17.30
CA GLU A 169 -5.63 -31.36 -17.89
C GLU A 169 -5.83 -30.29 -18.96
N PHE A 170 -5.41 -29.07 -18.68
CA PHE A 170 -5.28 -28.07 -19.74
C PHE A 170 -4.00 -28.32 -20.53
N MET A 171 -4.13 -28.91 -21.72
CA MET A 171 -3.05 -28.91 -22.67
C MET A 171 -2.89 -27.51 -23.24
N SER A 172 -1.86 -26.79 -22.79
CA SER A 172 -1.36 -25.59 -23.45
C SER A 172 -0.74 -26.02 -24.78
N THR A 173 -1.47 -25.84 -25.87
CA THR A 173 -0.89 -26.00 -27.23
C THR A 173 -0.04 -24.75 -27.50
N ASP A 174 1.23 -24.79 -27.15
CA ASP A 174 2.24 -23.90 -27.71
C ASP A 174 2.37 -24.21 -29.19
N LYS A 175 1.64 -23.47 -30.03
CA LYS A 175 1.99 -23.36 -31.44
C LYS A 175 3.21 -22.46 -31.55
N MET A 176 4.38 -23.08 -31.54
CA MET A 176 5.56 -22.48 -32.17
C MET A 176 5.28 -22.33 -33.65
N SER A 177 5.38 -21.13 -34.15
CA SER A 177 5.60 -20.77 -35.55
C SER A 177 6.53 -19.61 -35.59
#